data_55d4d9e902a2d9751253d588cf643896
#
_entry.id   55d4d9e902a2d9751253d588cf643896
#
_cell.length_a   1.000
_cell.length_b   1.000
_cell.length_c   1.000
_cell.angle_alpha   90.00
_cell.angle_beta   90.00
_cell.angle_gamma   90.00
#
_symmetry.space_group_name_H-M   'P 1'
#
loop_
_entity.id
_entity.type
_entity.pdbx_description
1 polymer ?
#
loop_
_entity_poly.entity_id
_entity_poly.type
_entity_poly.pdbx_seq_one_letter_code
_entity_poly.pdbx_strand_id
1 'polypeptide(L)'
;MVPDQEILEGCKSGERHAFGLLYEKYASTMLGICMRYCKRKEEAEDVLHEGFIKVFANVSKFRGDGSFEGWIKRIMINTSLSYYNANLKQYFQSGVEEMEDLSVGDENEGVYSNAPSRSELLSLIQDLPDGYRFVFNMYVFEDFSHKEIAAELGISVNTSKSQLAKARRKLQKKLEEDYKLKPNIRSK
;
A
#
# COMPACT_ATOMS: atom_id res chain seq x y z
N MET A 1 -25.74 -0.73 10.13
CA MET A 1 -24.33 -1.18 10.18
C MET A 1 -23.91 -1.10 11.63
N VAL A 2 -23.39 -2.21 12.21
CA VAL A 2 -23.02 -2.27 13.63
C VAL A 2 -21.86 -1.29 13.90
N PRO A 3 -21.93 -0.47 14.98
CA PRO A 3 -20.87 0.46 15.35
C PRO A 3 -19.55 -0.27 15.68
N ASP A 4 -18.41 0.38 15.40
CA ASP A 4 -17.09 -0.20 15.71
C ASP A 4 -16.90 -0.52 17.18
N GLN A 5 -17.44 0.31 18.03
CA GLN A 5 -17.31 0.12 19.47
C GLN A 5 -18.01 -1.16 19.95
N GLU A 6 -19.18 -1.46 19.43
CA GLU A 6 -19.93 -2.69 19.77
C GLU A 6 -19.18 -3.93 19.27
N ILE A 7 -18.67 -3.88 18.03
CA ILE A 7 -17.83 -4.96 17.46
C ILE A 7 -16.59 -5.18 18.33
N LEU A 8 -15.92 -4.09 18.70
CA LEU A 8 -14.69 -4.11 19.49
C LEU A 8 -14.92 -4.70 20.88
N GLU A 9 -15.99 -4.29 21.57
CA GLU A 9 -16.35 -4.78 22.88
C GLU A 9 -16.66 -6.28 22.82
N GLY A 10 -17.48 -6.73 21.86
CA GLY A 10 -17.75 -8.14 21.65
C GLY A 10 -16.50 -8.96 21.33
N CYS A 11 -15.59 -8.44 20.51
CA CYS A 11 -14.30 -9.11 20.25
C CYS A 11 -13.44 -9.20 21.51
N LYS A 12 -13.38 -8.14 22.33
CA LYS A 12 -12.64 -8.15 23.62
C LYS A 12 -13.23 -9.14 24.62
N SER A 13 -14.55 -9.33 24.59
CA SER A 13 -15.26 -10.32 25.41
C SER A 13 -15.14 -11.75 24.87
N GLY A 14 -14.53 -11.95 23.70
CA GLY A 14 -14.36 -13.26 23.08
C GLY A 14 -15.62 -13.80 22.40
N GLU A 15 -16.57 -12.94 22.07
CA GLU A 15 -17.81 -13.32 21.38
C GLU A 15 -17.54 -13.72 19.94
N ARG A 16 -17.75 -14.99 19.60
CA ARG A 16 -17.51 -15.52 18.24
C ARG A 16 -18.25 -14.74 17.15
N HIS A 17 -19.46 -14.27 17.44
CA HIS A 17 -20.26 -13.49 16.50
C HIS A 17 -19.61 -12.13 16.17
N ALA A 18 -19.00 -11.47 17.15
CA ALA A 18 -18.32 -10.18 16.97
C ALA A 18 -17.11 -10.29 16.02
N PHE A 19 -16.36 -11.38 16.06
CA PHE A 19 -15.29 -11.65 15.11
C PHE A 19 -15.80 -11.80 13.67
N GLY A 20 -16.97 -12.44 13.49
CA GLY A 20 -17.65 -12.53 12.20
C GLY A 20 -18.04 -11.14 11.66
N LEU A 21 -18.68 -10.32 12.48
CA LEU A 21 -19.05 -8.95 12.13
C LEU A 21 -17.83 -8.07 11.78
N LEU A 22 -16.72 -8.23 12.52
CA LEU A 22 -15.48 -7.53 12.24
C LEU A 22 -14.94 -7.91 10.87
N TYR A 23 -14.88 -9.21 10.58
CA TYR A 23 -14.41 -9.69 9.27
C TYR A 23 -15.32 -9.19 8.14
N GLU A 24 -16.63 -9.38 8.24
CA GLU A 24 -17.59 -8.92 7.23
C GLU A 24 -17.49 -7.42 6.95
N LYS A 25 -17.29 -6.62 8.00
CA LYS A 25 -17.20 -5.17 7.87
C LYS A 25 -15.94 -4.71 7.17
N TYR A 26 -14.79 -5.33 7.44
CA TYR A 26 -13.49 -4.82 7.03
C TYR A 26 -12.78 -5.63 5.95
N ALA A 27 -13.16 -6.91 5.71
CA ALA A 27 -12.41 -7.78 4.80
C ALA A 27 -12.25 -7.21 3.39
N SER A 28 -13.30 -6.64 2.81
CA SER A 28 -13.24 -6.06 1.46
C SER A 28 -12.29 -4.87 1.36
N THR A 29 -12.34 -3.95 2.34
CA THR A 29 -11.43 -2.79 2.41
C THR A 29 -9.99 -3.24 2.62
N MET A 30 -9.77 -4.17 3.53
CA MET A 30 -8.44 -4.70 3.84
C MET A 30 -7.86 -5.51 2.70
N LEU A 31 -8.67 -6.29 1.97
CA LEU A 31 -8.24 -6.97 0.75
C LEU A 31 -7.75 -5.95 -0.29
N GLY A 32 -8.47 -4.84 -0.48
CA GLY A 32 -8.06 -3.76 -1.36
C GLY A 32 -6.69 -3.15 -0.98
N ILE A 33 -6.37 -3.12 0.32
CA ILE A 33 -5.05 -2.71 0.80
C ILE A 33 -4.01 -3.78 0.46
N CYS A 34 -4.25 -5.05 0.82
CA CYS A 34 -3.34 -6.16 0.53
C CYS A 34 -3.02 -6.25 -0.97
N MET A 35 -4.03 -6.08 -1.83
CA MET A 35 -3.88 -6.08 -3.29
C MET A 35 -2.88 -5.03 -3.81
N ARG A 36 -2.73 -3.88 -3.14
CA ARG A 36 -1.74 -2.87 -3.54
C ARG A 36 -0.31 -3.28 -3.19
N TYR A 37 -0.13 -4.11 -2.16
CA TYR A 37 1.19 -4.59 -1.71
C TYR A 37 1.60 -5.90 -2.37
N CYS A 38 0.65 -6.76 -2.73
CA CYS A 38 0.90 -8.07 -3.32
C CYS A 38 0.84 -8.02 -4.85
N LYS A 39 1.58 -8.90 -5.52
CA LYS A 39 1.59 -8.99 -7.00
C LYS A 39 0.42 -9.80 -7.54
N ARG A 40 -0.05 -10.77 -6.77
CA ARG A 40 -1.12 -11.69 -7.15
C ARG A 40 -2.24 -11.65 -6.13
N LYS A 41 -3.43 -11.95 -6.61
CA LYS A 41 -4.64 -11.97 -5.78
C LYS A 41 -4.54 -13.01 -4.65
N GLU A 42 -4.02 -14.19 -4.97
CA GLU A 42 -3.85 -15.28 -4.01
C GLU A 42 -2.94 -14.87 -2.85
N GLU A 43 -1.82 -14.20 -3.16
CA GLU A 43 -0.92 -13.63 -2.14
C GLU A 43 -1.63 -12.60 -1.25
N ALA A 44 -2.47 -11.76 -1.85
CA ALA A 44 -3.23 -10.76 -1.11
C ALA A 44 -4.28 -11.40 -0.18
N GLU A 45 -4.91 -12.50 -0.61
CA GLU A 45 -5.85 -13.29 0.19
C GLU A 45 -5.13 -13.99 1.35
N ASP A 46 -3.95 -14.56 1.12
CA ASP A 46 -3.13 -15.17 2.17
C ASP A 46 -2.71 -14.14 3.22
N VAL A 47 -2.23 -12.98 2.78
CA VAL A 47 -1.86 -11.86 3.65
C VAL A 47 -3.07 -11.34 4.44
N LEU A 48 -4.23 -11.26 3.80
CA LEU A 48 -5.48 -10.87 4.45
C LEU A 48 -5.84 -11.83 5.59
N HIS A 49 -5.83 -13.14 5.32
CA HIS A 49 -6.14 -14.16 6.31
C HIS A 49 -5.17 -14.13 7.49
N GLU A 50 -3.87 -14.09 7.22
CA GLU A 50 -2.84 -13.96 8.27
C GLU A 50 -3.01 -12.66 9.06
N GLY A 51 -3.32 -11.55 8.37
CA GLY A 51 -3.60 -10.26 8.98
C GLY A 51 -4.79 -10.31 9.94
N PHE A 52 -5.90 -10.95 9.55
CA PHE A 52 -7.06 -11.10 10.44
C PHE A 52 -6.79 -12.02 11.62
N ILE A 53 -5.99 -13.08 11.46
CA ILE A 53 -5.54 -13.90 12.61
C ILE A 53 -4.80 -13.00 13.63
N LYS A 54 -3.91 -12.11 13.14
CA LYS A 54 -3.20 -11.16 14.00
C LYS A 54 -4.13 -10.12 14.64
N VAL A 55 -5.13 -9.63 13.89
CA VAL A 55 -6.17 -8.73 14.42
C VAL A 55 -6.90 -9.39 15.56
N PHE A 56 -7.42 -10.60 15.35
CA PHE A 56 -8.17 -11.34 16.39
C PHE A 56 -7.33 -11.63 17.63
N ALA A 57 -6.08 -12.04 17.45
CA ALA A 57 -5.17 -12.31 18.54
C ALA A 57 -4.77 -11.06 19.36
N ASN A 58 -4.90 -9.86 18.79
CA ASN A 58 -4.44 -8.62 19.41
C ASN A 58 -5.54 -7.59 19.64
N VAL A 59 -6.81 -7.89 19.33
CA VAL A 59 -7.91 -6.93 19.46
C VAL A 59 -8.06 -6.38 20.88
N SER A 60 -7.76 -7.19 21.90
CA SER A 60 -7.75 -6.78 23.31
C SER A 60 -6.70 -5.71 23.62
N LYS A 61 -5.64 -5.60 22.80
CA LYS A 61 -4.56 -4.61 22.98
C LYS A 61 -4.87 -3.25 22.34
N PHE A 62 -5.96 -3.15 21.58
CA PHE A 62 -6.36 -1.87 20.98
C PHE A 62 -6.81 -0.90 22.09
N ARG A 63 -6.07 0.21 22.22
CA ARG A 63 -6.25 1.22 23.30
C ARG A 63 -7.22 2.33 22.93
N GLY A 64 -7.65 2.45 21.66
CA GLY A 64 -8.45 3.57 21.20
C GLY A 64 -7.62 4.79 20.75
N ASP A 65 -6.30 4.65 20.66
CA ASP A 65 -5.41 5.70 20.15
C ASP A 65 -5.53 5.76 18.62
N GLY A 66 -6.52 6.47 18.12
CA GLY A 66 -6.87 6.54 16.69
C GLY A 66 -8.06 5.67 16.29
N SER A 67 -8.30 5.54 14.97
CA SER A 67 -9.41 4.75 14.45
C SER A 67 -9.14 3.25 14.51
N PHE A 68 -10.18 2.47 14.78
CA PHE A 68 -10.10 1.00 14.78
C PHE A 68 -9.74 0.47 13.40
N GLU A 69 -10.31 1.03 12.34
CA GLU A 69 -9.95 0.73 10.95
C GLU A 69 -8.46 0.99 10.67
N GLY A 70 -7.92 2.13 11.11
CA GLY A 70 -6.50 2.47 10.95
C GLY A 70 -5.58 1.49 11.66
N TRP A 71 -5.98 0.98 12.82
CA TRP A 71 -5.24 -0.05 13.54
C TRP A 71 -5.23 -1.39 12.79
N ILE A 72 -6.38 -1.83 12.26
CA ILE A 72 -6.49 -3.04 11.43
C ILE A 72 -5.62 -2.87 10.15
N LYS A 73 -5.73 -1.73 9.48
CA LYS A 73 -4.96 -1.37 8.30
C LYS A 73 -3.45 -1.51 8.55
N ARG A 74 -2.95 -1.00 9.68
CA ARG A 74 -1.53 -1.12 10.03
C ARG A 74 -1.09 -2.57 10.21
N ILE A 75 -1.95 -3.44 10.75
CA ILE A 75 -1.67 -4.88 10.84
C ILE A 75 -1.57 -5.50 9.45
N MET A 76 -2.45 -5.15 8.50
CA MET A 76 -2.40 -5.65 7.12
C MET A 76 -1.11 -5.22 6.41
N ILE A 77 -0.71 -3.95 6.54
CA ILE A 77 0.54 -3.42 5.97
C ILE A 77 1.74 -4.17 6.54
N ASN A 78 1.82 -4.31 7.86
CA ASN A 78 2.92 -5.01 8.53
C ASN A 78 2.96 -6.51 8.15
N THR A 79 1.80 -7.13 7.91
CA THR A 79 1.72 -8.51 7.43
C THR A 79 2.22 -8.62 6.00
N SER A 80 1.85 -7.67 5.12
CA SER A 80 2.39 -7.57 3.76
C SER A 80 3.91 -7.38 3.75
N LEU A 81 4.41 -6.50 4.62
CA LEU A 81 5.87 -6.28 4.79
C LEU A 81 6.58 -7.57 5.23
N SER A 82 6.00 -8.29 6.18
CA SER A 82 6.57 -9.56 6.67
C SER A 82 6.61 -10.61 5.55
N TYR A 83 5.56 -10.69 4.75
CA TYR A 83 5.46 -11.61 3.62
C TYR A 83 6.57 -11.37 2.57
N TYR A 84 6.86 -10.11 2.28
CA TYR A 84 7.88 -9.72 1.31
C TYR A 84 9.27 -9.43 1.90
N ASN A 85 9.46 -9.57 3.20
CA ASN A 85 10.67 -9.10 3.90
C ASN A 85 11.98 -9.67 3.32
N ALA A 86 12.01 -10.96 2.97
CA ALA A 86 13.20 -11.57 2.37
C ALA A 86 13.53 -10.93 1.01
N ASN A 87 12.52 -10.75 0.15
CA ASN A 87 12.65 -10.14 -1.16
C ASN A 87 13.04 -8.67 -1.06
N LEU A 88 12.44 -7.92 -0.13
CA LEU A 88 12.76 -6.50 0.10
C LEU A 88 14.20 -6.33 0.61
N LYS A 89 14.64 -7.16 1.55
CA LYS A 89 16.02 -7.13 2.02
C LYS A 89 17.01 -7.40 0.88
N GLN A 90 16.78 -8.43 0.08
CA GLN A 90 17.61 -8.73 -1.07
C GLN A 90 17.60 -7.58 -2.08
N TYR A 91 16.43 -7.01 -2.39
CA TYR A 91 16.27 -5.87 -3.30
C TYR A 91 17.10 -4.66 -2.85
N PHE A 92 17.00 -4.27 -1.58
CA PHE A 92 17.77 -3.11 -1.07
C PHE A 92 19.25 -3.38 -0.86
N GLN A 93 19.67 -4.64 -0.64
CA GLN A 93 21.08 -5.02 -0.49
C GLN A 93 21.80 -5.18 -1.82
N SER A 94 21.12 -5.68 -2.84
CA SER A 94 21.74 -5.92 -4.17
C SER A 94 22.15 -4.64 -4.88
N GLY A 95 21.76 -3.46 -4.35
CA GLY A 95 22.13 -2.18 -4.96
C GLY A 95 21.64 -2.07 -6.40
N VAL A 96 20.61 -2.83 -6.80
CA VAL A 96 19.94 -2.70 -8.10
C VAL A 96 19.21 -1.34 -8.13
N GLU A 97 20.04 -0.30 -8.04
CA GLU A 97 19.71 0.97 -8.64
C GLU A 97 19.80 0.73 -10.15
N GLU A 98 18.68 0.48 -10.80
CA GLU A 98 18.62 0.79 -12.23
C GLU A 98 19.10 2.24 -12.30
N MET A 99 20.30 2.43 -12.86
CA MET A 99 20.88 3.75 -13.13
C MET A 99 20.06 4.39 -14.25
N GLU A 100 18.80 4.72 -13.94
CA GLU A 100 18.03 5.64 -14.76
C GLU A 100 18.40 7.05 -14.32
N ASP A 101 18.89 7.80 -15.30
CA ASP A 101 19.31 9.19 -15.21
C ASP A 101 18.31 10.03 -14.41
N LEU A 102 18.79 10.67 -13.33
CA LEU A 102 17.98 11.46 -12.40
C LEU A 102 17.62 12.85 -12.98
N SER A 103 17.18 12.92 -14.23
CA SER A 103 16.57 14.14 -14.72
C SER A 103 15.20 14.29 -14.04
N VAL A 104 15.10 15.25 -13.15
CA VAL A 104 13.83 15.70 -12.56
C VAL A 104 13.00 16.29 -13.67
N GLY A 105 12.09 15.49 -14.25
CA GLY A 105 11.05 15.99 -15.13
C GLY A 105 10.02 16.74 -14.30
N ASP A 106 9.65 17.94 -14.74
CA ASP A 106 8.58 18.74 -14.15
C ASP A 106 7.30 17.92 -13.97
N GLU A 107 6.61 18.15 -12.85
CA GLU A 107 5.28 17.59 -12.59
C GLU A 107 4.28 18.14 -13.63
N ASN A 108 4.16 17.46 -14.76
CA ASN A 108 3.12 17.76 -15.71
C ASN A 108 1.81 17.14 -15.28
N GLU A 109 0.87 17.96 -14.85
CA GLU A 109 -0.55 17.59 -14.72
C GLU A 109 -1.12 17.36 -16.11
N GLY A 110 -1.03 16.13 -16.62
CA GLY A 110 -1.62 15.73 -17.89
C GLY A 110 -3.11 15.45 -17.75
N VAL A 111 -3.91 15.91 -18.69
CA VAL A 111 -5.33 15.54 -18.83
C VAL A 111 -5.41 14.26 -19.67
N TYR A 112 -5.89 13.18 -19.07
CA TYR A 112 -6.07 11.90 -19.75
C TYR A 112 -7.29 11.95 -20.68
N SER A 113 -7.14 11.53 -21.91
CA SER A 113 -8.27 11.43 -22.87
C SER A 113 -9.17 10.22 -22.56
N ASN A 114 -8.61 9.17 -21.94
CA ASN A 114 -9.33 8.02 -21.38
C ASN A 114 -8.70 7.75 -20.00
N ALA A 115 -9.38 8.15 -18.93
CA ALA A 115 -8.89 7.87 -17.59
C ALA A 115 -8.81 6.35 -17.34
N PRO A 116 -7.69 5.83 -16.81
CA PRO A 116 -7.56 4.41 -16.49
C PRO A 116 -8.59 4.01 -15.43
N SER A 117 -9.13 2.81 -15.58
CA SER A 117 -10.00 2.20 -14.58
C SER A 117 -9.23 1.89 -13.28
N ARG A 118 -9.98 1.71 -12.18
CA ARG A 118 -9.37 1.33 -10.90
C ARG A 118 -8.55 0.03 -10.98
N SER A 119 -9.00 -0.94 -11.77
CA SER A 119 -8.29 -2.22 -11.97
C SER A 119 -6.98 -2.03 -12.74
N GLU A 120 -6.98 -1.17 -13.76
CA GLU A 120 -5.77 -0.86 -14.54
C GLU A 120 -4.75 -0.11 -13.68
N LEU A 121 -5.19 0.88 -12.87
CA LEU A 121 -4.30 1.56 -11.94
C LEU A 121 -3.69 0.59 -10.91
N LEU A 122 -4.49 -0.35 -10.40
CA LEU A 122 -4.01 -1.38 -9.48
C LEU A 122 -2.95 -2.26 -10.16
N SER A 123 -3.18 -2.70 -11.39
CA SER A 123 -2.22 -3.49 -12.16
C SER A 123 -0.89 -2.76 -12.34
N LEU A 124 -0.93 -1.46 -12.69
CA LEU A 124 0.27 -0.64 -12.82
C LEU A 124 1.08 -0.56 -11.50
N ILE A 125 0.39 -0.48 -10.36
CA ILE A 125 1.04 -0.49 -9.04
C ILE A 125 1.64 -1.86 -8.75
N GLN A 126 0.95 -2.95 -9.07
CA GLN A 126 1.41 -4.32 -8.87
C GLN A 126 2.65 -4.66 -9.72
N ASP A 127 2.77 -4.04 -10.90
CA ASP A 127 3.92 -4.19 -11.82
C ASP A 127 5.18 -3.44 -11.36
N LEU A 128 5.08 -2.58 -10.35
CA LEU A 128 6.25 -1.92 -9.78
C LEU A 128 7.19 -2.95 -9.12
N PRO A 129 8.52 -2.78 -9.22
CA PRO A 129 9.47 -3.48 -8.38
C PRO A 129 9.11 -3.35 -6.90
N ASP A 130 9.40 -4.37 -6.10
CA ASP A 130 8.94 -4.45 -4.70
C ASP A 130 9.29 -3.21 -3.89
N GLY A 131 10.55 -2.73 -3.96
CA GLY A 131 10.97 -1.53 -3.25
C GLY A 131 10.19 -0.27 -3.65
N TYR A 132 9.94 -0.09 -4.96
CA TYR A 132 9.15 1.04 -5.47
C TYR A 132 7.69 0.94 -5.00
N ARG A 133 7.10 -0.26 -5.11
CA ARG A 133 5.71 -0.53 -4.74
C ARG A 133 5.45 -0.25 -3.28
N PHE A 134 6.30 -0.75 -2.38
CA PHE A 134 6.13 -0.53 -0.95
C PHE A 134 6.28 0.94 -0.57
N VAL A 135 7.34 1.60 -1.00
CA VAL A 135 7.54 3.04 -0.72
C VAL A 135 6.41 3.89 -1.29
N PHE A 136 5.98 3.60 -2.52
CA PHE A 136 4.88 4.34 -3.16
C PHE A 136 3.57 4.18 -2.38
N ASN A 137 3.17 2.96 -2.05
CA ASN A 137 1.94 2.70 -1.31
C ASN A 137 1.96 3.36 0.08
N MET A 138 3.05 3.18 0.83
CA MET A 138 3.17 3.78 2.17
C MET A 138 3.10 5.30 2.15
N TYR A 139 3.71 5.94 1.15
CA TYR A 139 3.73 7.40 1.05
C TYR A 139 2.41 7.97 0.52
N VAL A 140 1.85 7.38 -0.57
CA VAL A 140 0.74 7.97 -1.32
C VAL A 140 -0.62 7.59 -0.72
N PHE A 141 -0.77 6.37 -0.21
CA PHE A 141 -2.07 5.90 0.29
C PHE A 141 -2.16 5.81 1.79
N GLU A 142 -1.01 5.73 2.47
CA GLU A 142 -1.00 5.50 3.91
C GLU A 142 -0.44 6.70 4.70
N ASP A 143 -0.11 7.80 4.01
CA ASP A 143 0.39 9.06 4.57
C ASP A 143 1.65 8.94 5.46
N PHE A 144 2.45 7.88 5.25
CA PHE A 144 3.71 7.71 5.96
C PHE A 144 4.74 8.76 5.50
N SER A 145 5.40 9.40 6.44
CA SER A 145 6.57 10.22 6.13
C SER A 145 7.76 9.36 5.68
N HIS A 146 8.69 9.95 4.93
CA HIS A 146 9.93 9.24 4.56
C HIS A 146 10.75 8.73 5.74
N LYS A 147 10.63 9.35 6.92
CA LYS A 147 11.29 8.88 8.16
C LYS A 147 10.65 7.59 8.66
N GLU A 148 9.33 7.52 8.66
CA GLU A 148 8.59 6.32 9.06
C GLU A 148 8.81 5.18 8.07
N ILE A 149 8.75 5.46 6.76
CA ILE A 149 9.05 4.48 5.71
C ILE A 149 10.47 3.92 5.87
N ALA A 150 11.45 4.80 6.12
CA ALA A 150 12.83 4.41 6.31
C ALA A 150 12.99 3.47 7.53
N ALA A 151 12.31 3.77 8.63
CA ALA A 151 12.32 2.93 9.83
C ALA A 151 11.65 1.56 9.60
N GLU A 152 10.48 1.54 8.95
CA GLU A 152 9.74 0.30 8.68
C GLU A 152 10.45 -0.64 7.69
N LEU A 153 11.09 -0.07 6.65
CA LEU A 153 11.78 -0.84 5.60
C LEU A 153 13.26 -1.09 5.90
N GLY A 154 13.83 -0.50 6.95
CA GLY A 154 15.27 -0.59 7.29
C GLY A 154 16.17 0.06 6.25
N ILE A 155 15.75 1.16 5.62
CA ILE A 155 16.49 1.89 4.58
C ILE A 155 16.80 3.32 5.02
N SER A 156 17.61 4.05 4.24
CA SER A 156 17.84 5.49 4.49
C SER A 156 16.63 6.34 4.05
N VAL A 157 16.49 7.53 4.65
CA VAL A 157 15.48 8.51 4.21
C VAL A 157 15.70 8.90 2.75
N ASN A 158 16.95 9.01 2.32
CA ASN A 158 17.31 9.33 0.93
C ASN A 158 16.91 8.19 -0.02
N THR A 159 17.13 6.93 0.39
CA THR A 159 16.65 5.75 -0.36
C THR A 159 15.13 5.78 -0.51
N SER A 160 14.40 6.08 0.56
CA SER A 160 12.93 6.22 0.48
C SER A 160 12.48 7.29 -0.52
N LYS A 161 13.16 8.46 -0.52
CA LYS A 161 12.85 9.54 -1.49
C LYS A 161 13.15 9.12 -2.92
N SER A 162 14.31 8.52 -3.19
CA SER A 162 14.70 8.08 -4.52
C SER A 162 13.78 6.97 -5.05
N GLN A 163 13.38 6.01 -4.20
CA GLN A 163 12.44 4.95 -4.55
C GLN A 163 11.07 5.52 -4.94
N LEU A 164 10.57 6.52 -4.21
CA LEU A 164 9.31 7.20 -4.54
C LEU A 164 9.40 7.92 -5.90
N ALA A 165 10.49 8.65 -6.14
CA ALA A 165 10.71 9.35 -7.40
C ALA A 165 10.76 8.37 -8.59
N LYS A 166 11.48 7.25 -8.44
CA LYS A 166 11.54 6.19 -9.46
C LYS A 166 10.19 5.52 -9.68
N ALA A 167 9.43 5.24 -8.61
CA ALA A 167 8.08 4.70 -8.70
C ALA A 167 7.14 5.61 -9.51
N ARG A 168 7.11 6.90 -9.18
CA ARG A 168 6.29 7.90 -9.88
C ARG A 168 6.65 7.98 -11.37
N ARG A 169 7.94 8.05 -11.70
CA ARG A 169 8.42 8.09 -13.09
C ARG A 169 7.99 6.86 -13.87
N LYS A 170 8.14 5.67 -13.28
CA LYS A 170 7.75 4.41 -13.94
C LYS A 170 6.25 4.34 -14.19
N LEU A 171 5.43 4.77 -13.22
CA LEU A 171 3.98 4.87 -13.39
C LEU A 171 3.59 5.90 -14.44
N GLN A 172 4.22 7.09 -14.42
CA GLN A 172 3.95 8.14 -15.39
C GLN A 172 4.28 7.67 -16.82
N LYS A 173 5.45 7.08 -17.03
CA LYS A 173 5.87 6.53 -18.32
C LYS A 173 4.84 5.51 -18.85
N LYS A 174 4.40 4.58 -17.99
CA LYS A 174 3.39 3.58 -18.35
C LYS A 174 2.05 4.22 -18.70
N LEU A 175 1.61 5.20 -17.93
CA LEU A 175 0.37 5.93 -18.22
C LEU A 175 0.45 6.70 -19.53
N GLU A 176 1.60 7.29 -19.86
CA GLU A 176 1.83 7.97 -21.14
C GLU A 176 1.80 7.00 -22.31
N GLU A 177 2.42 5.82 -22.18
CA GLU A 177 2.45 4.79 -23.22
C GLU A 177 1.06 4.19 -23.47
N ASP A 178 0.35 3.82 -22.41
CA ASP A 178 -0.88 3.03 -22.50
C ASP A 178 -2.12 3.91 -22.76
N TYR A 179 -2.13 5.16 -22.25
CA TYR A 179 -3.31 6.05 -22.31
C TYR A 179 -3.12 7.31 -23.13
N LYS A 180 -2.01 7.44 -23.89
CA LYS A 180 -1.71 8.57 -24.79
C LYS A 180 -2.03 9.92 -24.15
N LEU A 181 -1.27 10.28 -23.14
CA LEU A 181 -1.33 11.61 -22.55
C LEU A 181 -1.26 12.66 -23.65
N LYS A 182 -2.31 13.47 -23.81
CA LYS A 182 -2.19 14.69 -24.61
C LYS A 182 -1.37 15.68 -23.80
N PRO A 183 -0.21 16.15 -24.30
CA PRO A 183 0.51 17.21 -23.63
C PRO A 183 -0.44 18.39 -23.43
N ASN A 184 -0.46 18.96 -22.24
CA ASN A 184 -1.26 20.15 -21.93
C ASN A 184 -0.63 21.33 -22.70
N ILE A 185 -1.07 21.54 -23.96
CA ILE A 185 -0.68 22.72 -24.75
C ILE A 185 -1.40 23.89 -24.09
N ARG A 186 -0.77 24.53 -23.11
CA ARG A 186 -1.17 25.86 -22.67
C ARG A 186 -1.06 26.77 -23.88
N SER A 187 -2.19 27.05 -24.51
CA SER A 187 -2.30 28.15 -25.47
C SER A 187 -1.84 29.42 -24.75
N LYS A 188 -0.86 30.07 -25.36
CA LYS A 188 -0.37 31.40 -24.94
C LYS A 188 -1.47 32.43 -25.03
#